data_28b934e02aa11b6d17470d42ce990f47
#
_entry.id   28b934e02aa11b6d17470d42ce990f47
#
_cell.length_a   1.000
_cell.length_b   1.000
_cell.length_c   1.000
_cell.angle_alpha   90.00
_cell.angle_beta   90.00
_cell.angle_gamma   90.00
#
_symmetry.space_group_name_H-M   'P 1'
#
loop_
_entity.id
_entity.type
_entity.pdbx_description
1 polymer ?
#
loop_
_entity_poly.entity_id
_entity_poly.type
_entity_poly.pdbx_seq_one_letter_code
_entity_poly.pdbx_strand_id
1 'polypeptide(L)'
;MPARRLEKICLICCRGGSKTIKNKNIKNFLGKPLIQRSLENILKSKIFDRVILSTDSKKIANNAKKFKIEIPGLRPKNLSTSTSHQFDTHKFIFKKLNINDKNSIVCVYNNNPFIKSNLIKKSYKLFKKNKFKGLVVDASKVDGDYIASKQYKLEKKIFYLHRNKFLKLSLNRQT
;
A
#
# COMPACT_ATOMS: atom_id res chain seq x y z
N MET A 1 -26.04 4.54 19.49
CA MET A 1 -25.29 5.44 18.58
C MET A 1 -24.96 4.69 17.31
N PRO A 2 -25.19 5.20 16.10
CA PRO A 2 -24.83 4.51 14.88
C PRO A 2 -23.31 4.30 14.85
N ALA A 3 -22.87 3.10 14.47
CA ALA A 3 -21.45 2.75 14.36
C ALA A 3 -20.76 3.73 13.41
N ARG A 4 -19.79 4.50 13.92
CA ARG A 4 -19.04 5.48 13.13
C ARG A 4 -18.38 4.79 11.93
N ARG A 5 -18.71 5.22 10.72
CA ARG A 5 -18.12 4.69 9.48
C ARG A 5 -16.62 4.89 9.50
N LEU A 6 -15.86 3.82 9.36
CA LEU A 6 -14.40 3.88 9.27
C LEU A 6 -13.97 4.43 7.91
N GLU A 7 -13.08 5.40 7.91
CA GLU A 7 -12.44 5.93 6.70
C GLU A 7 -11.51 4.86 6.10
N LYS A 8 -11.61 4.63 4.80
CA LYS A 8 -10.80 3.64 4.07
C LYS A 8 -9.71 4.35 3.29
N ILE A 9 -8.48 4.14 3.68
CA ILE A 9 -7.29 4.82 3.14
C ILE A 9 -6.43 3.81 2.39
N CYS A 10 -6.01 4.13 1.15
CA CYS A 10 -4.96 3.42 0.46
C CYS A 10 -3.65 4.20 0.57
N LEU A 11 -2.62 3.60 1.16
CA LEU A 11 -1.28 4.16 1.21
C LEU A 11 -0.37 3.43 0.23
N ILE A 12 0.16 4.15 -0.76
CA ILE A 12 1.14 3.63 -1.71
C ILE A 12 2.48 4.34 -1.49
N CYS A 13 3.53 3.55 -1.21
CA CYS A 13 4.88 4.06 -0.96
C CYS A 13 5.79 3.75 -2.14
N CYS A 14 6.25 4.79 -2.84
CA CYS A 14 7.12 4.68 -4.01
C CYS A 14 8.37 5.53 -3.83
N ARG A 15 9.54 4.90 -3.68
CA ARG A 15 10.82 5.64 -3.68
C ARG A 15 11.39 5.79 -5.09
N GLY A 16 12.17 6.86 -5.33
CA GLY A 16 12.86 7.11 -6.59
C GLY A 16 14.04 6.15 -6.82
N GLY A 17 14.79 5.84 -5.77
CA GLY A 17 16.00 5.02 -5.80
C GLY A 17 15.72 3.51 -5.80
N SER A 18 15.19 2.95 -6.88
CA SER A 18 15.05 1.49 -7.02
C SER A 18 16.38 0.85 -7.42
N LYS A 19 16.89 -0.12 -6.61
CA LYS A 19 18.17 -0.81 -6.88
C LYS A 19 18.07 -1.87 -7.98
N THR A 20 16.98 -2.63 -8.02
CA THR A 20 16.82 -3.78 -8.95
C THR A 20 16.48 -3.34 -10.37
N ILE A 21 15.62 -2.34 -10.50
CA ILE A 21 15.20 -1.79 -11.79
C ILE A 21 15.29 -0.27 -11.70
N LYS A 22 16.18 0.35 -12.44
CA LYS A 22 16.34 1.82 -12.48
C LYS A 22 14.99 2.48 -12.81
N ASN A 23 14.60 3.46 -11.99
CA ASN A 23 13.34 4.20 -12.15
C ASN A 23 12.07 3.33 -12.20
N LYS A 24 12.06 2.16 -11.53
CA LYS A 24 10.97 1.16 -11.59
C LYS A 24 9.58 1.78 -11.60
N ASN A 25 9.31 2.73 -10.70
CA ASN A 25 7.97 3.26 -10.47
C ASN A 25 7.44 4.13 -11.61
N ILE A 26 8.33 4.68 -12.44
CA ILE A 26 7.98 5.50 -13.62
C ILE A 26 8.39 4.83 -14.94
N LYS A 27 8.94 3.62 -14.89
CA LYS A 27 9.26 2.87 -16.10
C LYS A 27 7.99 2.55 -16.87
N ASN A 28 8.04 2.66 -18.19
CA ASN A 28 6.92 2.29 -19.04
C ASN A 28 6.59 0.80 -18.85
N PHE A 29 5.33 0.52 -18.61
CA PHE A 29 4.78 -0.82 -18.51
C PHE A 29 3.48 -0.86 -19.31
N LEU A 30 3.49 -1.54 -20.47
CA LEU A 30 2.37 -1.62 -21.39
C LEU A 30 1.79 -0.22 -21.77
N GLY A 31 2.67 0.69 -22.21
CA GLY A 31 2.28 2.02 -22.71
C GLY A 31 2.10 3.12 -21.65
N LYS A 32 2.22 2.81 -20.35
CA LYS A 32 2.08 3.81 -19.26
C LYS A 32 3.13 3.61 -18.15
N PRO A 33 3.52 4.66 -17.42
CA PRO A 33 4.31 4.52 -16.21
C PRO A 33 3.67 3.56 -15.21
N LEU A 34 4.49 2.70 -14.59
CA LEU A 34 4.02 1.67 -13.67
C LEU A 34 3.14 2.23 -12.54
N ILE A 35 3.52 3.38 -11.96
CA ILE A 35 2.72 4.03 -10.91
C ILE A 35 1.31 4.39 -11.41
N GLN A 36 1.16 4.83 -12.66
CA GLN A 36 -0.15 5.18 -13.20
C GLN A 36 -1.06 3.95 -13.33
N ARG A 37 -0.50 2.80 -13.75
CA ARG A 37 -1.24 1.53 -13.79
C ARG A 37 -1.76 1.12 -12.41
N SER A 38 -0.91 1.25 -11.39
CA SER A 38 -1.33 0.94 -10.02
C SER A 38 -2.42 1.88 -9.53
N LEU A 39 -2.29 3.18 -9.78
CA LEU A 39 -3.29 4.17 -9.40
C LEU A 39 -4.63 3.96 -10.12
N GLU A 40 -4.62 3.63 -11.41
CA GLU A 40 -5.82 3.28 -12.16
C GLU A 40 -6.56 2.08 -11.52
N ASN A 41 -5.83 1.03 -11.14
CA ASN A 41 -6.41 -0.14 -10.48
C ASN A 41 -6.98 0.18 -9.10
N ILE A 42 -6.28 1.00 -8.31
CA ILE A 42 -6.72 1.45 -6.98
C ILE A 42 -8.02 2.24 -7.11
N LEU A 43 -8.04 3.26 -7.96
CA LEU A 43 -9.20 4.13 -8.14
C LEU A 43 -10.40 3.36 -8.74
N LYS A 44 -10.14 2.48 -9.73
CA LYS A 44 -11.18 1.60 -10.32
C LYS A 44 -11.81 0.65 -9.29
N SER A 45 -11.12 0.35 -8.20
CA SER A 45 -11.69 -0.50 -7.14
C SER A 45 -12.86 0.16 -6.42
N LYS A 46 -12.91 1.49 -6.36
CA LYS A 46 -13.93 2.29 -5.63
C LYS A 46 -14.07 1.88 -4.14
N ILE A 47 -13.00 1.34 -3.53
CA ILE A 47 -12.98 0.91 -2.13
C ILE A 47 -12.59 2.04 -1.20
N PHE A 48 -11.63 2.86 -1.60
CA PHE A 48 -10.96 3.81 -0.74
C PHE A 48 -11.62 5.19 -0.79
N ASP A 49 -11.78 5.78 0.38
CA ASP A 49 -12.24 7.16 0.55
C ASP A 49 -11.10 8.15 0.27
N ARG A 50 -9.84 7.75 0.60
CA ARG A 50 -8.62 8.50 0.30
C ARG A 50 -7.54 7.59 -0.30
N VAL A 51 -6.77 8.13 -1.24
CA VAL A 51 -5.58 7.47 -1.80
C VAL A 51 -4.39 8.40 -1.60
N ILE A 52 -3.36 7.91 -0.91
CA ILE A 52 -2.19 8.69 -0.52
C ILE A 52 -0.95 8.09 -1.17
N LEU A 53 -0.20 8.93 -1.89
CA LEU A 53 1.11 8.57 -2.44
C LEU A 53 2.23 9.20 -1.62
N SER A 54 3.05 8.36 -0.99
CA SER A 54 4.29 8.76 -0.33
C SER A 54 5.48 8.50 -1.25
N THR A 55 6.19 9.56 -1.63
CA THR A 55 7.39 9.47 -2.49
C THR A 55 8.42 10.53 -2.12
N ASP A 56 9.70 10.24 -2.39
CA ASP A 56 10.83 11.17 -2.32
C ASP A 56 11.19 11.78 -3.68
N SER A 57 10.50 11.37 -4.74
CA SER A 57 10.82 11.71 -6.12
C SER A 57 9.80 12.67 -6.74
N LYS A 58 10.25 13.87 -7.12
CA LYS A 58 9.45 14.82 -7.91
C LYS A 58 8.91 14.20 -9.20
N LYS A 59 9.71 13.33 -9.87
CA LYS A 59 9.30 12.65 -11.11
C LYS A 59 8.12 11.71 -10.86
N ILE A 60 8.13 10.92 -9.77
CA ILE A 60 7.03 10.04 -9.40
C ILE A 60 5.80 10.86 -9.04
N ALA A 61 5.95 11.90 -8.22
CA ALA A 61 4.86 12.80 -7.85
C ALA A 61 4.19 13.42 -9.08
N ASN A 62 4.98 13.94 -10.03
CA ASN A 62 4.44 14.54 -11.27
C ASN A 62 3.67 13.54 -12.13
N ASN A 63 4.14 12.28 -12.24
CA ASN A 63 3.41 11.23 -12.95
C ASN A 63 2.06 10.87 -12.31
N ALA A 64 1.89 11.18 -11.03
CA ALA A 64 0.69 10.88 -10.28
C ALA A 64 -0.28 12.07 -10.17
N LYS A 65 0.15 13.31 -10.44
CA LYS A 65 -0.67 14.54 -10.28
C LYS A 65 -1.97 14.54 -11.05
N LYS A 66 -2.05 13.84 -12.18
CA LYS A 66 -3.30 13.76 -12.97
C LYS A 66 -4.39 12.92 -12.32
N PHE A 67 -4.08 12.17 -11.27
CA PHE A 67 -5.04 11.38 -10.52
C PHE A 67 -5.54 12.15 -9.30
N LYS A 68 -6.81 11.94 -8.95
CA LYS A 68 -7.41 12.53 -7.74
C LYS A 68 -6.91 11.79 -6.51
N ILE A 69 -5.68 12.12 -6.06
CA ILE A 69 -4.99 11.51 -4.92
C ILE A 69 -4.26 12.56 -4.09
N GLU A 70 -3.92 12.21 -2.86
CA GLU A 70 -3.13 13.04 -1.97
C GLU A 70 -1.63 12.77 -2.10
N ILE A 71 -0.83 13.82 -2.24
CA ILE A 71 0.63 13.77 -2.20
C ILE A 71 1.09 14.78 -1.13
N PRO A 72 1.34 14.33 0.11
CA PRO A 72 1.56 15.23 1.25
C PRO A 72 2.94 15.90 1.27
N GLY A 73 3.55 16.06 0.12
CA GLY A 73 4.91 16.56 -0.07
C GLY A 73 5.93 15.43 -0.24
N LEU A 74 7.17 15.81 -0.53
CA LEU A 74 8.24 14.81 -0.69
C LEU A 74 8.64 14.22 0.66
N ARG A 75 8.84 12.89 0.66
CA ARG A 75 9.32 12.16 1.82
C ARG A 75 10.77 12.51 2.13
N PRO A 76 11.16 12.68 3.41
CA PRO A 76 12.54 12.94 3.83
C PRO A 76 13.52 11.87 3.35
N LYS A 77 14.78 12.29 3.10
CA LYS A 77 15.84 11.39 2.58
C LYS A 77 16.11 10.20 3.51
N ASN A 78 16.15 10.40 4.83
CA ASN A 78 16.37 9.36 5.83
C ASN A 78 15.29 8.27 5.82
N LEU A 79 14.07 8.56 5.36
CA LEU A 79 12.99 7.58 5.19
C LEU A 79 12.92 7.00 3.77
N SER A 80 13.89 7.30 2.91
CA SER A 80 13.88 6.95 1.48
C SER A 80 15.09 6.12 1.05
N THR A 81 15.94 5.71 1.99
CA THR A 81 17.12 4.88 1.74
C THR A 81 16.73 3.42 1.48
N SER A 82 17.69 2.61 1.06
CA SER A 82 17.48 1.16 0.87
C SER A 82 17.34 0.40 2.19
N THR A 83 17.83 0.98 3.27
CA THR A 83 17.83 0.41 4.63
C THR A 83 16.71 0.97 5.50
N SER A 84 16.03 2.03 5.05
CA SER A 84 14.89 2.60 5.78
C SER A 84 13.79 1.57 5.96
N HIS A 85 13.34 1.40 7.19
CA HIS A 85 12.24 0.48 7.49
C HIS A 85 10.91 1.03 6.98
N GLN A 86 10.11 0.17 6.35
CA GLN A 86 8.83 0.58 5.77
C GLN A 86 7.86 1.13 6.82
N PHE A 87 7.90 0.60 8.03
CA PHE A 87 7.06 1.07 9.14
C PHE A 87 7.34 2.53 9.53
N ASP A 88 8.59 2.99 9.47
CA ASP A 88 8.92 4.37 9.81
C ASP A 88 8.32 5.34 8.79
N THR A 89 8.29 4.93 7.52
CA THR A 89 7.57 5.67 6.47
C THR A 89 6.06 5.74 6.76
N HIS A 90 5.44 4.63 7.20
CA HIS A 90 4.02 4.61 7.53
C HIS A 90 3.73 5.50 8.73
N LYS A 91 4.50 5.38 9.83
CA LYS A 91 4.38 6.22 11.04
C LYS A 91 4.50 7.71 10.68
N PHE A 92 5.48 8.07 9.84
CA PHE A 92 5.66 9.44 9.39
C PHE A 92 4.41 9.98 8.68
N ILE A 93 3.84 9.21 7.73
CA ILE A 93 2.65 9.62 6.97
C ILE A 93 1.43 9.70 7.89
N PHE A 94 1.25 8.72 8.79
CA PHE A 94 0.11 8.71 9.72
C PHE A 94 0.14 9.91 10.64
N LYS A 95 1.31 10.24 11.21
CA LYS A 95 1.49 11.45 12.03
C LYS A 95 1.23 12.73 11.23
N LYS A 96 1.81 12.83 10.02
CA LYS A 96 1.68 14.02 9.16
C LYS A 96 0.25 14.32 8.76
N LEU A 97 -0.58 13.29 8.56
CA LEU A 97 -1.97 13.41 8.08
C LEU A 97 -3.02 13.13 9.15
N ASN A 98 -2.62 13.06 10.44
CA ASN A 98 -3.49 12.74 11.56
C ASN A 98 -4.34 11.46 11.35
N ILE A 99 -3.75 10.45 10.68
CA ILE A 99 -4.41 9.17 10.47
C ILE A 99 -4.28 8.35 11.75
N ASN A 100 -5.41 7.96 12.33
CA ASN A 100 -5.43 7.12 13.52
C ASN A 100 -6.24 5.84 13.28
N ASP A 101 -5.92 4.81 14.06
CA ASP A 101 -6.50 3.47 13.95
C ASP A 101 -7.95 3.35 14.48
N LYS A 102 -8.41 4.30 15.29
CA LYS A 102 -9.78 4.30 15.82
C LYS A 102 -10.80 4.56 14.72
N ASN A 103 -10.46 5.45 13.79
CA ASN A 103 -11.38 5.96 12.76
C ASN A 103 -11.04 5.52 11.34
N SER A 104 -9.91 4.83 11.12
CA SER A 104 -9.42 4.53 9.78
C SER A 104 -9.06 3.06 9.59
N ILE A 105 -9.24 2.60 8.35
CA ILE A 105 -8.71 1.33 7.83
C ILE A 105 -7.66 1.69 6.80
N VAL A 106 -6.44 1.19 6.94
CA VAL A 106 -5.36 1.48 6.01
C VAL A 106 -4.99 0.24 5.20
N CYS A 107 -5.07 0.37 3.88
CA CYS A 107 -4.49 -0.57 2.93
C CYS A 107 -3.11 -0.07 2.52
N VAL A 108 -2.07 -0.80 2.86
CA VAL A 108 -0.73 -0.55 2.33
C VAL A 108 -0.59 -1.29 1.01
N TYR A 109 -0.59 -0.53 -0.09
CA TYR A 109 -0.52 -1.06 -1.44
C TYR A 109 0.92 -1.04 -1.94
N ASN A 110 1.45 -2.19 -2.29
CA ASN A 110 2.74 -2.25 -2.98
C ASN A 110 2.56 -1.89 -4.46
N ASN A 111 3.40 -0.99 -4.99
CA ASN A 111 3.32 -0.56 -6.38
C ASN A 111 3.57 -1.73 -7.35
N ASN A 112 2.47 -2.42 -7.70
CA ASN A 112 2.46 -3.62 -8.53
C ASN A 112 1.28 -3.54 -9.53
N PRO A 113 1.56 -3.48 -10.85
CA PRO A 113 0.53 -3.33 -11.86
C PRO A 113 -0.39 -4.56 -12.01
N PHE A 114 0.03 -5.72 -11.48
CA PHE A 114 -0.76 -6.97 -11.53
C PHE A 114 -1.83 -7.05 -10.43
N ILE A 115 -1.79 -6.18 -9.42
CA ILE A 115 -2.86 -6.08 -8.42
C ILE A 115 -4.02 -5.31 -9.03
N LYS A 116 -4.93 -6.03 -9.68
CA LYS A 116 -6.09 -5.46 -10.35
C LYS A 116 -7.20 -5.07 -9.35
N SER A 117 -8.10 -4.20 -9.79
CA SER A 117 -9.22 -3.69 -8.96
C SER A 117 -10.09 -4.79 -8.34
N ASN A 118 -10.31 -5.90 -9.04
CA ASN A 118 -11.08 -7.03 -8.51
C ASN A 118 -10.38 -7.71 -7.32
N LEU A 119 -9.04 -7.85 -7.38
CA LEU A 119 -8.27 -8.39 -6.27
C LEU A 119 -8.34 -7.48 -5.05
N ILE A 120 -8.25 -6.16 -5.25
CA ILE A 120 -8.43 -5.17 -4.16
C ILE A 120 -9.80 -5.36 -3.49
N LYS A 121 -10.87 -5.49 -4.28
CA LYS A 121 -12.23 -5.72 -3.76
C LYS A 121 -12.34 -7.03 -2.98
N LYS A 122 -11.80 -8.13 -3.51
CA LYS A 122 -11.80 -9.44 -2.84
C LYS A 122 -11.03 -9.38 -1.52
N SER A 123 -9.85 -8.74 -1.53
CA SER A 123 -9.00 -8.56 -0.33
C SER A 123 -9.72 -7.77 0.76
N TYR A 124 -10.38 -6.68 0.39
CA TYR A 124 -11.15 -5.90 1.35
C TYR A 124 -12.33 -6.69 1.95
N LYS A 125 -13.07 -7.45 1.12
CA LYS A 125 -14.14 -8.34 1.61
C LYS A 125 -13.63 -9.36 2.62
N LEU A 126 -12.49 -9.99 2.31
CA LEU A 126 -11.85 -10.96 3.20
C LEU A 126 -11.39 -10.32 4.51
N PHE A 127 -10.74 -9.16 4.44
CA PHE A 127 -10.33 -8.40 5.61
C PHE A 127 -11.51 -8.04 6.52
N LYS A 128 -12.64 -7.63 5.93
CA LYS A 128 -13.90 -7.40 6.67
C LYS A 128 -14.43 -8.67 7.30
N LYS A 129 -14.44 -9.81 6.57
CA LYS A 129 -14.86 -11.13 7.09
C LYS A 129 -14.03 -11.55 8.30
N ASN A 130 -12.72 -11.24 8.31
CA ASN A 130 -11.81 -11.52 9.43
C ASN A 130 -11.84 -10.45 10.53
N LYS A 131 -12.94 -9.69 10.67
CA LYS A 131 -13.15 -8.67 11.69
C LYS A 131 -12.03 -7.62 11.75
N PHE A 132 -11.48 -7.26 10.57
CA PHE A 132 -10.40 -6.28 10.42
C PHE A 132 -9.09 -6.62 11.17
N LYS A 133 -8.84 -7.90 11.43
CA LYS A 133 -7.52 -8.35 11.87
C LYS A 133 -6.53 -8.27 10.71
N GLY A 134 -5.28 -8.00 10.98
CA GLY A 134 -4.27 -7.79 9.95
C GLY A 134 -4.29 -8.87 8.86
N LEU A 135 -4.30 -8.45 7.60
CA LEU A 135 -4.37 -9.33 6.44
C LEU A 135 -3.26 -8.98 5.46
N VAL A 136 -2.55 -9.99 5.00
CA VAL A 136 -1.59 -9.85 3.89
C VAL A 136 -2.11 -10.65 2.70
N VAL A 137 -2.29 -9.97 1.56
CA VAL A 137 -2.68 -10.63 0.32
C VAL A 137 -1.47 -10.70 -0.59
N ASP A 138 -1.09 -11.92 -0.97
CA ASP A 138 -0.07 -12.15 -1.99
C ASP A 138 -0.71 -12.21 -3.37
N ALA A 139 -0.34 -11.27 -4.25
CA ALA A 139 -0.81 -11.22 -5.63
C ALA A 139 0.01 -12.10 -6.58
N SER A 140 1.00 -12.85 -6.09
CA SER A 140 1.84 -13.72 -6.92
C SER A 140 1.16 -15.04 -7.32
N LYS A 141 0.11 -15.43 -6.58
CA LYS A 141 -0.73 -16.57 -6.91
C LYS A 141 -2.04 -16.10 -7.55
N VAL A 142 -2.40 -16.67 -8.67
CA VAL A 142 -3.57 -16.28 -9.49
C VAL A 142 -4.88 -16.36 -8.69
N ASP A 143 -4.94 -17.27 -7.71
CA ASP A 143 -6.12 -17.50 -6.87
C ASP A 143 -6.02 -16.89 -5.46
N GLY A 144 -4.92 -16.19 -5.17
CA GLY A 144 -4.74 -15.45 -3.93
C GLY A 144 -4.74 -16.33 -2.67
N ASP A 145 -3.61 -16.95 -2.34
CA ASP A 145 -3.42 -17.49 -1.00
C ASP A 145 -3.43 -16.35 0.00
N TYR A 146 -4.41 -16.37 0.86
CA TYR A 146 -4.60 -15.39 1.91
C TYR A 146 -3.90 -15.87 3.17
N ILE A 147 -2.83 -15.17 3.53
CA ILE A 147 -2.18 -15.41 4.82
C ILE A 147 -2.80 -14.46 5.84
N ALA A 148 -3.73 -14.96 6.62
CA ALA A 148 -4.15 -14.28 7.83
C ALA A 148 -2.99 -14.34 8.82
N SER A 149 -2.24 -13.25 8.95
CA SER A 149 -1.07 -13.23 9.83
C SER A 149 -1.51 -13.11 11.28
N LYS A 150 -1.54 -14.24 11.99
CA LYS A 150 -1.58 -14.26 13.46
C LYS A 150 -0.33 -13.64 14.10
N GLN A 151 0.75 -13.47 13.35
CA GLN A 151 2.07 -13.08 13.83
C GLN A 151 2.40 -11.60 13.75
N TYR A 152 1.71 -10.83 12.92
CA TYR A 152 1.84 -9.39 13.04
C TYR A 152 0.92 -8.93 14.17
N LYS A 153 1.46 -8.59 15.34
CA LYS A 153 0.87 -7.60 16.25
C LYS A 153 0.82 -6.25 15.53
N LEU A 154 0.22 -6.26 14.34
CA LEU A 154 -0.19 -5.05 13.66
C LEU A 154 -1.37 -4.54 14.49
N GLU A 155 -1.04 -3.61 15.33
CA GLU A 155 -2.04 -2.83 16.01
C GLU A 155 -2.97 -2.30 14.93
N LYS A 156 -4.13 -3.03 14.78
CA LYS A 156 -5.38 -2.48 14.35
C LYS A 156 -5.52 -2.05 12.87
N LYS A 157 -6.36 -2.75 12.14
CA LYS A 157 -6.99 -2.32 10.89
C LYS A 157 -6.08 -1.96 9.71
N ILE A 158 -4.89 -2.57 9.62
CA ILE A 158 -4.01 -2.43 8.45
C ILE A 158 -4.01 -3.74 7.66
N PHE A 159 -4.19 -3.66 6.34
CA PHE A 159 -3.97 -4.78 5.47
C PHE A 159 -2.98 -4.43 4.36
N TYR A 160 -2.19 -5.41 3.96
CA TYR A 160 -1.15 -5.25 2.97
C TYR A 160 -1.52 -5.98 1.70
N LEU A 161 -1.37 -5.30 0.56
CA LEU A 161 -1.39 -5.92 -0.76
C LEU A 161 0.04 -6.01 -1.26
N HIS A 162 0.60 -7.19 -1.14
CA HIS A 162 2.01 -7.44 -1.46
C HIS A 162 2.16 -8.54 -2.51
N ARG A 163 3.19 -8.42 -3.37
CA ARG A 163 3.67 -9.55 -4.18
C ARG A 163 4.91 -10.11 -3.52
N ASN A 164 4.97 -11.43 -3.24
CA ASN A 164 6.06 -11.84 -2.42
C ASN A 164 6.78 -13.16 -2.59
N LYS A 165 8.12 -13.02 -2.74
CA LYS A 165 9.09 -14.00 -2.23
C LYS A 165 9.55 -13.70 -0.77
N PHE A 166 9.42 -12.49 -0.28
CA PHE A 166 9.97 -12.04 1.01
C PHE A 166 9.12 -12.34 2.25
N LEU A 167 7.81 -12.54 2.11
CA LEU A 167 6.97 -12.85 3.27
C LEU A 167 7.30 -14.20 3.91
N LYS A 168 7.65 -15.19 3.12
CA LYS A 168 8.11 -16.50 3.64
C LYS A 168 9.36 -16.39 4.52
N LEU A 169 10.29 -15.47 4.19
CA LEU A 169 11.55 -15.30 4.92
C LEU A 169 11.38 -14.52 6.24
N SER A 170 10.43 -13.59 6.31
CA SER A 170 10.15 -12.83 7.54
C SER A 170 9.30 -13.62 8.54
N LEU A 171 8.47 -14.53 8.08
CA LEU A 171 7.67 -15.41 8.94
C LEU A 171 8.52 -16.48 9.64
N ASN A 172 9.62 -16.93 8.99
CA ASN A 172 10.54 -17.93 9.55
C ASN A 172 11.62 -17.36 10.48
N ARG A 173 11.70 -16.05 10.68
CA ARG A 173 12.69 -15.41 11.57
C ARG A 173 12.16 -15.04 12.96
N GLN A 174 10.94 -15.44 13.30
CA GLN A 174 10.31 -15.15 14.59
C GLN A 174 9.84 -16.43 15.32
N THR A 175 10.46 -17.58 15.01
CA THR A 175 10.40 -18.79 15.85
C THR A 175 11.62 -18.84 16.75
#